data_a08a2304e9ef3e4e121ae9b34f0c098a
#
_entry.id   a08a2304e9ef3e4e121ae9b34f0c098a
#
_cell.length_a   1.000
_cell.length_b   1.000
_cell.length_c   1.000
_cell.angle_alpha   90.00
_cell.angle_beta   90.00
_cell.angle_gamma   90.00
#
_symmetry.space_group_name_H-M   'P 1'
#
loop_
_entity.id
_entity.type
_entity.pdbx_description
1 polymer ?
#
loop_
_entity_poly.entity_id
_entity_poly.type
_entity_poly.pdbx_seq_one_letter_code
_entity_poly.pdbx_strand_id
1 'polypeptide(L)'
;ERHKKNFSTVIVYSARDFSKQERNQLNRVSGSVILKGVNSIENLLEETILNLHINHKNLAPQKIKIIENIRRKEDIITDKNVLIVDDDIRNLFALTTVFERYNINVMTAESGKEAIQLLNDNPTIEMVLMDIMMPEMDGYETMQKIRREHKNSTLPIIAVTAKAMKGDRQKCIEDGASDYITKPLKVAQSLTLLRMWFYN
;
A
#
# COMPACT_ATOMS: atom_id res chain seq x y z
N GLU A 1 36.27 36.31 3.25
CA GLU A 1 35.64 35.51 2.22
C GLU A 1 34.99 34.28 2.87
N ARG A 2 33.64 34.32 2.97
CA ARG A 2 32.84 33.19 3.45
C ARG A 2 32.64 32.22 2.29
N HIS A 3 33.35 31.10 2.31
CA HIS A 3 33.05 29.98 1.44
C HIS A 3 31.57 29.54 1.66
N LYS A 4 30.69 29.86 0.70
CA LYS A 4 29.39 29.20 0.60
C LYS A 4 29.66 27.73 0.36
N LYS A 5 29.47 26.88 1.39
CA LYS A 5 29.40 25.44 1.18
C LYS A 5 28.20 25.17 0.27
N ASN A 6 28.45 24.85 -0.99
CA ASN A 6 27.45 24.29 -1.86
C ASN A 6 27.10 22.91 -1.32
N PHE A 7 25.97 22.81 -0.64
CA PHE A 7 25.44 21.53 -0.19
C PHE A 7 24.84 20.83 -1.42
N SER A 8 25.52 19.81 -1.89
CA SER A 8 24.97 18.93 -2.94
C SER A 8 23.95 18.00 -2.30
N THR A 9 22.78 17.87 -2.94
CA THR A 9 21.81 16.85 -2.58
C THR A 9 22.37 15.49 -2.99
N VAL A 10 22.43 14.54 -2.05
CA VAL A 10 22.88 13.18 -2.30
C VAL A 10 21.68 12.25 -2.21
N ILE A 11 21.40 11.52 -3.29
CA ILE A 11 20.38 10.49 -3.33
C ILE A 11 21.09 9.14 -3.21
N VAL A 12 20.73 8.37 -2.18
CA VAL A 12 21.30 7.03 -1.99
C VAL A 12 20.26 5.98 -2.37
N TYR A 13 20.59 5.19 -3.38
CA TYR A 13 19.79 4.05 -3.84
C TYR A 13 20.32 2.76 -3.22
N SER A 14 19.49 2.03 -2.48
CA SER A 14 19.87 0.76 -1.86
C SER A 14 18.69 -0.18 -1.74
N ALA A 15 18.93 -1.45 -2.04
CA ALA A 15 17.95 -2.53 -1.85
C ALA A 15 17.83 -2.97 -0.38
N ARG A 16 18.68 -2.48 0.52
CA ARG A 16 18.66 -2.77 1.96
C ARG A 16 18.35 -1.52 2.77
N ASP A 17 17.73 -1.71 3.92
CA ASP A 17 17.54 -0.64 4.89
C ASP A 17 18.87 -0.25 5.56
N PHE A 18 19.04 1.05 5.80
CA PHE A 18 20.19 1.60 6.51
C PHE A 18 19.97 1.57 8.01
N SER A 19 20.98 1.12 8.74
CA SER A 19 21.00 1.24 10.19
C SER A 19 21.04 2.72 10.64
N LYS A 20 20.68 2.98 11.90
CA LYS A 20 20.71 4.33 12.47
C LYS A 20 22.11 4.96 12.41
N GLN A 21 23.16 4.15 12.54
CA GLN A 21 24.56 4.62 12.48
C GLN A 21 24.93 5.02 11.03
N GLU A 22 24.59 4.22 10.05
CA GLU A 22 24.84 4.51 8.62
C GLU A 22 24.08 5.76 8.16
N ARG A 23 22.83 5.96 8.59
CA ARG A 23 22.06 7.19 8.32
C ARG A 23 22.74 8.42 8.89
N ASN A 24 23.25 8.33 10.14
CA ASN A 24 23.96 9.44 10.78
C ASN A 24 25.29 9.76 10.09
N GLN A 25 26.00 8.77 9.57
CA GLN A 25 27.23 8.99 8.80
C GLN A 25 26.94 9.67 7.46
N LEU A 26 25.93 9.23 6.75
CA LEU A 26 25.51 9.83 5.47
C LEU A 26 25.06 11.29 5.65
N ASN A 27 24.31 11.59 6.72
CA ASN A 27 23.88 12.97 7.03
C ASN A 27 25.03 13.91 7.40
N ARG A 28 26.19 13.39 7.82
CA ARG A 28 27.39 14.20 8.09
C ARG A 28 28.15 14.60 6.82
N VAL A 29 28.03 13.81 5.75
CA VAL A 29 28.77 14.00 4.51
C VAL A 29 28.04 14.93 3.54
N SER A 30 26.72 15.01 3.65
CA SER A 30 25.91 15.86 2.78
C SER A 30 24.92 16.70 3.57
N GLY A 31 24.69 17.93 3.12
CA GLY A 31 23.72 18.84 3.76
C GLY A 31 22.26 18.38 3.64
N SER A 32 21.97 17.47 2.74
CA SER A 32 20.65 16.85 2.52
C SER A 32 20.87 15.46 1.91
N VAL A 33 20.58 14.41 2.68
CA VAL A 33 20.58 13.03 2.19
C VAL A 33 19.14 12.55 2.12
N ILE A 34 18.69 12.24 0.92
CA ILE A 34 17.42 11.55 0.73
C ILE A 34 17.70 10.06 0.81
N LEU A 35 17.45 9.50 1.99
CA LEU A 35 17.50 8.07 2.23
C LEU A 35 16.09 7.51 2.04
N LYS A 36 15.78 7.06 0.83
CA LYS A 36 14.64 6.20 0.62
C LYS A 36 15.15 4.81 0.24
N GLY A 37 14.56 3.78 0.80
CA GLY A 37 14.59 2.45 0.21
C GLY A 37 13.85 2.56 -1.12
N VAL A 38 14.55 3.03 -2.15
CA VAL A 38 13.98 3.19 -3.48
C VAL A 38 13.94 1.80 -4.07
N ASN A 39 12.79 1.16 -4.04
CA ASN A 39 12.61 -0.22 -4.50
C ASN A 39 12.52 -0.34 -6.03
N SER A 40 12.58 0.77 -6.77
CA SER A 40 12.56 0.75 -8.23
C SER A 40 13.41 1.88 -8.85
N ILE A 41 13.91 1.62 -10.05
CA ILE A 41 14.67 2.61 -10.85
C ILE A 41 13.77 3.80 -11.22
N GLU A 42 12.48 3.56 -11.37
CA GLU A 42 11.48 4.56 -11.69
C GLU A 42 11.38 5.61 -10.57
N ASN A 43 11.26 5.18 -9.32
CA ASN A 43 11.21 6.08 -8.17
C ASN A 43 12.50 6.88 -8.02
N LEU A 44 13.66 6.28 -8.34
CA LEU A 44 14.94 6.99 -8.39
C LEU A 44 14.92 8.11 -9.43
N LEU A 45 14.34 7.85 -10.60
CA LEU A 45 14.24 8.84 -11.68
C LEU A 45 13.37 10.04 -11.23
N GLU A 46 12.22 9.77 -10.61
CA GLU A 46 11.32 10.83 -10.15
C GLU A 46 11.97 11.71 -9.08
N GLU A 47 12.57 11.10 -8.04
CA GLU A 47 13.31 11.82 -7.01
C GLU A 47 14.47 12.64 -7.58
N THR A 48 15.17 12.11 -8.57
CA THR A 48 16.26 12.82 -9.23
C THR A 48 15.75 14.06 -9.96
N ILE A 49 14.64 13.98 -10.68
CA ILE A 49 14.03 15.07 -11.41
C ILE A 49 13.53 16.16 -10.46
N LEU A 50 12.85 15.77 -9.36
CA LEU A 50 12.35 16.69 -8.35
C LEU A 50 13.50 17.48 -7.69
N ASN A 51 14.59 16.78 -7.31
CA ASN A 51 15.69 17.42 -6.60
C ASN A 51 16.61 18.25 -7.50
N LEU A 52 16.73 17.91 -8.76
CA LEU A 52 17.49 18.68 -9.75
C LEU A 52 16.68 19.82 -10.37
N HIS A 53 15.40 19.99 -9.99
CA HIS A 53 14.50 20.99 -10.57
C HIS A 53 14.49 20.94 -12.11
N ILE A 54 14.61 19.75 -12.69
CA ILE A 54 14.62 19.57 -14.15
C ILE A 54 13.21 19.86 -14.69
N ASN A 55 13.12 20.79 -15.62
CA ASN A 55 11.87 21.07 -16.29
C ASN A 55 11.46 19.85 -17.14
N HIS A 56 10.28 19.31 -16.92
CA HIS A 56 9.75 18.15 -17.66
C HIS A 56 9.78 18.33 -19.18
N LYS A 57 9.70 19.57 -19.68
CA LYS A 57 9.76 19.88 -21.12
C LYS A 57 11.11 19.55 -21.75
N ASN A 58 12.18 19.42 -20.97
CA ASN A 58 13.53 19.15 -21.44
C ASN A 58 13.92 17.67 -21.37
N LEU A 59 12.99 16.79 -20.99
CA LEU A 59 13.21 15.36 -20.91
C LEU A 59 12.89 14.68 -22.25
N ALA A 60 13.65 13.63 -22.57
CA ALA A 60 13.33 12.78 -23.73
C ALA A 60 11.91 12.18 -23.58
N PRO A 61 11.13 12.07 -24.66
CA PRO A 61 9.73 11.59 -24.62
C PRO A 61 9.56 10.25 -23.92
N GLN A 62 10.54 9.36 -24.02
CA GLN A 62 10.55 8.06 -23.35
C GLN A 62 10.61 8.20 -21.82
N LYS A 63 11.38 9.17 -21.29
CA LYS A 63 11.48 9.44 -19.85
C LYS A 63 10.21 10.08 -19.31
N ILE A 64 9.58 10.97 -20.08
CA ILE A 64 8.28 11.56 -19.73
C ILE A 64 7.23 10.45 -19.60
N LYS A 65 7.17 9.52 -20.55
CA LYS A 65 6.23 8.40 -20.53
C LYS A 65 6.42 7.47 -19.32
N ILE A 66 7.66 7.27 -18.86
CA ILE A 66 7.95 6.51 -17.63
C ILE A 66 7.36 7.23 -16.41
N ILE A 67 7.60 8.54 -16.28
CA ILE A 67 7.10 9.36 -15.16
C ILE A 67 5.58 9.39 -15.13
N GLU A 68 4.95 9.59 -16.29
CA GLU A 68 3.49 9.56 -16.42
C GLU A 68 2.91 8.21 -16.02
N ASN A 69 3.57 7.11 -16.37
CA ASN A 69 3.16 5.77 -15.95
C ASN A 69 3.30 5.54 -14.45
N ILE A 70 4.35 6.10 -13.81
CA ILE A 70 4.53 6.04 -12.36
C ILE A 70 3.41 6.82 -11.67
N ARG A 71 3.17 8.07 -12.08
CA ARG A 71 2.09 8.92 -11.54
C ARG A 71 0.72 8.25 -11.71
N ARG A 72 0.41 7.73 -12.89
CA ARG A 72 -0.82 6.96 -13.11
C ARG A 72 -0.97 5.79 -12.14
N LYS A 73 0.12 5.07 -11.83
CA LYS A 73 0.08 3.95 -10.88
C LYS A 73 -0.14 4.42 -9.44
N GLU A 74 0.34 5.61 -9.08
CA GLU A 74 0.08 6.20 -7.76
C GLU A 74 -1.35 6.75 -7.67
N ASP A 75 -1.82 7.41 -8.72
CA ASP A 75 -3.17 7.98 -8.81
C ASP A 75 -4.28 6.92 -8.78
N ILE A 76 -3.99 5.69 -9.23
CA ILE A 76 -4.99 4.59 -9.28
C ILE A 76 -5.59 4.26 -7.91
N ILE A 77 -4.81 4.37 -6.83
CA ILE A 77 -5.27 4.07 -5.46
C ILE A 77 -5.75 5.30 -4.70
N THR A 78 -5.52 6.50 -5.26
CA THR A 78 -5.94 7.76 -4.63
C THR A 78 -7.46 7.86 -4.64
N ASP A 79 -8.02 8.35 -3.53
CA ASP A 79 -9.46 8.52 -3.27
C ASP A 79 -10.27 7.21 -3.31
N LYS A 80 -9.59 6.05 -3.34
CA LYS A 80 -10.25 4.74 -3.27
C LYS A 80 -10.76 4.46 -1.86
N ASN A 81 -11.96 3.87 -1.78
CA ASN A 81 -12.60 3.51 -0.53
C ASN A 81 -12.31 2.06 -0.18
N VAL A 82 -11.55 1.85 0.88
CA VAL A 82 -11.11 0.52 1.34
C VAL A 82 -11.63 0.25 2.76
N LEU A 83 -12.25 -0.89 2.95
CA LEU A 83 -12.63 -1.40 4.27
C LEU A 83 -11.54 -2.34 4.78
N ILE A 84 -11.04 -2.10 5.99
CA ILE A 84 -10.10 -2.99 6.68
C ILE A 84 -10.83 -3.65 7.84
N VAL A 85 -10.78 -4.97 7.89
CA VAL A 85 -11.42 -5.79 8.93
C VAL A 85 -10.36 -6.59 9.66
N ASP A 86 -10.17 -6.32 10.95
CA ASP A 86 -9.19 -7.01 11.82
C ASP A 86 -9.64 -6.80 13.29
N ASP A 87 -9.63 -7.82 14.12
CA ASP A 87 -10.04 -7.71 15.53
C ASP A 87 -9.00 -7.03 16.42
N ASP A 88 -7.78 -6.86 15.93
CA ASP A 88 -6.71 -6.12 16.62
C ASP A 88 -6.66 -4.66 16.15
N ILE A 89 -7.12 -3.75 17.01
CA ILE A 89 -7.13 -2.31 16.76
C ILE A 89 -5.74 -1.74 16.38
N ARG A 90 -4.65 -2.41 16.81
CA ARG A 90 -3.27 -2.00 16.47
C ARG A 90 -2.99 -2.23 15.00
N ASN A 91 -3.51 -3.34 14.42
CA ASN A 91 -3.41 -3.63 13.00
C ASN A 91 -4.22 -2.63 12.19
N LEU A 92 -5.46 -2.35 12.62
CA LEU A 92 -6.33 -1.34 12.00
C LEU A 92 -5.64 0.02 11.97
N PHE A 93 -5.13 0.48 13.11
CA PHE A 93 -4.44 1.77 13.20
C PHE A 93 -3.20 1.84 12.32
N ALA A 94 -2.38 0.78 12.32
CA ALA A 94 -1.15 0.73 11.53
C ALA A 94 -1.44 0.80 10.02
N LEU A 95 -2.43 0.03 9.54
CA LEU A 95 -2.80 0.02 8.12
C LEU A 95 -3.48 1.32 7.69
N THR A 96 -4.41 1.83 8.50
CA THR A 96 -5.08 3.12 8.25
C THR A 96 -4.04 4.24 8.10
N THR A 97 -3.13 4.37 9.07
CA THR A 97 -2.07 5.40 9.02
C THR A 97 -1.22 5.31 7.76
N VAL A 98 -0.96 4.10 7.29
CA VAL A 98 -0.19 3.89 6.07
C VAL A 98 -1.00 4.28 4.83
N PHE A 99 -2.25 3.80 4.72
CA PHE A 99 -3.07 3.99 3.53
C PHE A 99 -3.51 5.44 3.34
N GLU A 100 -3.82 6.15 4.42
CA GLU A 100 -4.12 7.58 4.40
C GLU A 100 -2.99 8.44 3.83
N ARG A 101 -1.71 8.03 4.03
CA ARG A 101 -0.55 8.71 3.41
C ARG A 101 -0.53 8.61 1.89
N TYR A 102 -1.27 7.67 1.32
CA TYR A 102 -1.45 7.49 -0.12
C TYR A 102 -2.82 7.98 -0.59
N ASN A 103 -3.49 8.81 0.23
CA ASN A 103 -4.81 9.36 -0.03
C ASN A 103 -5.87 8.28 -0.33
N ILE A 104 -5.81 7.15 0.37
CA ILE A 104 -6.82 6.11 0.35
C ILE A 104 -7.81 6.41 1.49
N ASN A 105 -9.11 6.41 1.20
CA ASN A 105 -10.15 6.55 2.20
C ASN A 105 -10.34 5.20 2.90
N VAL A 106 -10.06 5.15 4.21
CA VAL A 106 -10.12 3.91 4.98
C VAL A 106 -11.32 3.92 5.90
N MET A 107 -12.11 2.86 5.85
CA MET A 107 -13.06 2.48 6.88
C MET A 107 -12.54 1.26 7.61
N THR A 108 -12.88 1.10 8.89
CA THR A 108 -12.42 -0.01 9.71
C THR A 108 -13.58 -0.73 10.37
N ALA A 109 -13.45 -2.05 10.54
CA ALA A 109 -14.36 -2.88 11.31
C ALA A 109 -13.55 -3.84 12.19
N GLU A 110 -13.98 -4.04 13.43
CA GLU A 110 -13.34 -4.92 14.40
C GLU A 110 -13.95 -6.34 14.40
N SER A 111 -14.97 -6.58 13.56
CA SER A 111 -15.63 -7.88 13.46
C SER A 111 -16.26 -8.10 12.08
N GLY A 112 -16.51 -9.38 11.74
CA GLY A 112 -17.22 -9.74 10.52
C GLY A 112 -18.65 -9.20 10.46
N LYS A 113 -19.36 -9.12 11.59
CA LYS A 113 -20.71 -8.55 11.66
C LYS A 113 -20.71 -7.06 11.31
N GLU A 114 -19.79 -6.31 11.89
CA GLU A 114 -19.63 -4.88 11.62
C GLU A 114 -19.22 -4.63 10.17
N ALA A 115 -18.32 -5.45 9.62
CA ALA A 115 -17.92 -5.37 8.23
C ALA A 115 -19.11 -5.53 7.28
N ILE A 116 -19.98 -6.52 7.51
CA ILE A 116 -21.18 -6.73 6.70
C ILE A 116 -22.13 -5.52 6.79
N GLN A 117 -22.32 -4.97 7.99
CA GLN A 117 -23.16 -3.79 8.20
C GLN A 117 -22.59 -2.58 7.45
N LEU A 118 -21.30 -2.30 7.61
CA LEU A 118 -20.63 -1.19 6.91
C LEU A 118 -20.72 -1.31 5.40
N LEU A 119 -20.59 -2.52 4.84
CA LEU A 119 -20.75 -2.75 3.40
C LEU A 119 -22.17 -2.47 2.91
N ASN A 120 -23.19 -2.77 3.72
CA ASN A 120 -24.57 -2.48 3.38
C ASN A 120 -24.88 -0.98 3.45
N ASP A 121 -24.31 -0.29 4.42
CA ASP A 121 -24.54 1.14 4.65
C ASP A 121 -23.70 2.03 3.70
N ASN A 122 -22.57 1.50 3.20
CA ASN A 122 -21.61 2.24 2.38
C ASN A 122 -21.33 1.53 1.04
N PRO A 123 -22.20 1.66 0.05
CA PRO A 123 -22.04 1.02 -1.26
C PRO A 123 -20.86 1.57 -2.08
N THR A 124 -20.20 2.61 -1.60
CA THR A 124 -19.00 3.21 -2.21
C THR A 124 -17.71 2.48 -1.87
N ILE A 125 -17.74 1.48 -0.97
CA ILE A 125 -16.58 0.67 -0.67
C ILE A 125 -16.20 -0.15 -1.91
N GLU A 126 -14.94 -0.02 -2.33
CA GLU A 126 -14.43 -0.60 -3.57
C GLU A 126 -13.55 -1.83 -3.34
N MET A 127 -13.10 -2.04 -2.09
CA MET A 127 -12.27 -3.20 -1.72
C MET A 127 -12.34 -3.48 -0.23
N VAL A 128 -12.16 -4.75 0.15
CA VAL A 128 -12.06 -5.19 1.55
C VAL A 128 -10.73 -5.89 1.78
N LEU A 129 -10.02 -5.53 2.85
CA LEU A 129 -8.95 -6.31 3.45
C LEU A 129 -9.53 -7.04 4.66
N MET A 130 -9.57 -8.37 4.62
CA MET A 130 -10.27 -9.21 5.59
C MET A 130 -9.29 -10.08 6.37
N ASP A 131 -9.14 -9.82 7.66
CA ASP A 131 -8.43 -10.80 8.51
C ASP A 131 -9.21 -12.11 8.58
N ILE A 132 -8.47 -13.20 8.51
CA ILE A 132 -9.05 -14.55 8.61
C ILE A 132 -9.28 -14.94 10.06
N MET A 133 -8.41 -14.54 10.96
CA MET A 133 -8.39 -15.04 12.35
C MET A 133 -9.09 -14.04 13.28
N MET A 134 -10.41 -14.02 13.25
CA MET A 134 -11.22 -13.17 14.12
C MET A 134 -12.11 -14.03 15.04
N PRO A 135 -12.46 -13.53 16.26
CA PRO A 135 -13.38 -14.21 17.16
C PRO A 135 -14.83 -14.18 16.65
N GLU A 136 -15.67 -15.07 17.17
CA GLU A 136 -17.10 -15.25 16.86
C GLU A 136 -17.40 -15.60 15.40
N MET A 137 -17.13 -14.71 14.46
CA MET A 137 -17.29 -14.88 13.03
C MET A 137 -15.94 -14.65 12.34
N ASP A 138 -15.32 -15.73 11.90
CA ASP A 138 -14.01 -15.66 11.22
C ASP A 138 -14.12 -15.02 9.83
N GLY A 139 -12.95 -14.73 9.22
CA GLY A 139 -12.91 -14.12 7.91
C GLY A 139 -13.51 -14.99 6.80
N TYR A 140 -13.40 -16.30 6.91
CA TYR A 140 -13.99 -17.22 5.93
C TYR A 140 -15.52 -17.14 5.94
N GLU A 141 -16.13 -17.26 7.12
CA GLU A 141 -17.59 -17.15 7.29
C GLU A 141 -18.07 -15.75 6.83
N THR A 142 -17.32 -14.71 7.19
CA THR A 142 -17.65 -13.34 6.80
C THR A 142 -17.64 -13.17 5.28
N MET A 143 -16.60 -13.65 4.59
CA MET A 143 -16.50 -13.58 3.13
C MET A 143 -17.63 -14.36 2.44
N GLN A 144 -17.94 -15.57 2.92
CA GLN A 144 -19.05 -16.35 2.38
C GLN A 144 -20.39 -15.60 2.51
N LYS A 145 -20.65 -14.94 3.66
CA LYS A 145 -21.87 -14.14 3.86
C LYS A 145 -21.87 -12.92 2.92
N ILE A 146 -20.77 -12.21 2.80
CA ILE A 146 -20.65 -11.07 1.86
C ILE A 146 -20.98 -11.54 0.44
N ARG A 147 -20.43 -12.67 -0.02
CA ARG A 147 -20.69 -13.20 -1.37
C ARG A 147 -22.14 -13.58 -1.61
N ARG A 148 -22.86 -14.05 -0.57
CA ARG A 148 -24.26 -14.45 -0.67
C ARG A 148 -25.22 -13.28 -0.58
N GLU A 149 -24.93 -12.32 0.29
CA GLU A 149 -25.91 -11.32 0.74
C GLU A 149 -25.65 -9.93 0.16
N HIS A 150 -24.38 -9.60 -0.15
CA HIS A 150 -24.02 -8.28 -0.64
C HIS A 150 -24.38 -8.12 -2.14
N LYS A 151 -24.97 -6.98 -2.48
CA LYS A 151 -25.41 -6.66 -3.86
C LYS A 151 -24.25 -6.66 -4.87
N ASN A 152 -23.03 -6.35 -4.43
CA ASN A 152 -21.84 -6.38 -5.26
C ASN A 152 -21.03 -7.66 -5.02
N SER A 153 -21.44 -8.75 -5.68
CA SER A 153 -20.74 -10.05 -5.59
C SER A 153 -19.32 -10.04 -6.16
N THR A 154 -18.96 -8.99 -6.92
CA THR A 154 -17.64 -8.82 -7.56
C THR A 154 -16.70 -7.95 -6.73
N LEU A 155 -17.15 -7.42 -5.59
CA LEU A 155 -16.30 -6.62 -4.69
C LEU A 155 -15.00 -7.36 -4.36
N PRO A 156 -13.82 -6.79 -4.66
CA PRO A 156 -12.55 -7.42 -4.31
C PRO A 156 -12.43 -7.59 -2.80
N ILE A 157 -12.22 -8.82 -2.35
CA ILE A 157 -11.93 -9.15 -0.94
C ILE A 157 -10.57 -9.81 -0.88
N ILE A 158 -9.63 -9.18 -0.22
CA ILE A 158 -8.27 -9.66 -0.03
C ILE A 158 -8.16 -10.28 1.36
N ALA A 159 -7.98 -11.59 1.43
CA ALA A 159 -7.79 -12.27 2.70
C ALA A 159 -6.42 -11.96 3.30
N VAL A 160 -6.39 -11.61 4.58
CA VAL A 160 -5.17 -11.37 5.35
C VAL A 160 -4.97 -12.55 6.31
N THR A 161 -3.91 -13.31 6.15
CA THR A 161 -3.71 -14.57 6.91
C THR A 161 -2.35 -14.63 7.60
N ALA A 162 -2.30 -15.22 8.79
CA ALA A 162 -1.04 -15.53 9.45
C ALA A 162 -0.37 -16.80 8.90
N LYS A 163 -1.08 -17.62 8.11
CA LYS A 163 -0.60 -18.88 7.59
C LYS A 163 -0.29 -18.79 6.10
N ALA A 164 0.87 -19.33 5.70
CA ALA A 164 1.33 -19.36 4.32
C ALA A 164 1.52 -20.80 3.80
N MET A 165 0.73 -21.75 4.29
CA MET A 165 0.87 -23.15 3.88
C MET A 165 0.24 -23.41 2.51
N LYS A 166 0.76 -24.45 1.81
CA LYS A 166 0.11 -24.99 0.61
C LYS A 166 -1.30 -25.46 0.98
N GLY A 167 -2.32 -24.81 0.41
CA GLY A 167 -3.73 -25.09 0.71
C GLY A 167 -4.47 -23.90 1.33
N ASP A 168 -3.82 -23.05 2.11
CA ASP A 168 -4.49 -21.88 2.70
C ASP A 168 -4.96 -20.89 1.61
N ARG A 169 -4.16 -20.72 0.54
CA ARG A 169 -4.56 -19.93 -0.61
C ARG A 169 -5.84 -20.46 -1.26
N GLN A 170 -5.86 -21.77 -1.53
CA GLN A 170 -6.99 -22.43 -2.16
C GLN A 170 -8.24 -22.25 -1.33
N LYS A 171 -8.14 -22.46 -0.01
CA LYS A 171 -9.24 -22.27 0.91
C LYS A 171 -9.76 -20.83 0.93
N CYS A 172 -8.86 -19.82 0.98
CA CYS A 172 -9.29 -18.41 0.92
C CYS A 172 -10.14 -18.13 -0.33
N ILE A 173 -9.69 -18.60 -1.50
CA ILE A 173 -10.40 -18.38 -2.76
C ILE A 173 -11.74 -19.13 -2.78
N GLU A 174 -11.78 -20.38 -2.33
CA GLU A 174 -13.02 -21.19 -2.24
C GLU A 174 -14.05 -20.53 -1.31
N ASP A 175 -13.60 -19.90 -0.23
CA ASP A 175 -14.45 -19.19 0.74
C ASP A 175 -14.78 -17.74 0.32
N GLY A 176 -14.41 -17.32 -0.90
CA GLY A 176 -14.87 -16.08 -1.50
C GLY A 176 -13.85 -14.94 -1.54
N ALA A 177 -12.59 -15.15 -1.14
CA ALA A 177 -11.54 -14.17 -1.38
C ALA A 177 -11.25 -14.02 -2.88
N SER A 178 -10.92 -12.81 -3.29
CA SER A 178 -10.39 -12.52 -4.63
C SER A 178 -8.90 -12.77 -4.72
N ASP A 179 -8.18 -12.53 -3.62
CA ASP A 179 -6.76 -12.78 -3.47
C ASP A 179 -6.40 -12.90 -1.96
N TYR A 180 -5.14 -13.12 -1.65
CA TYR A 180 -4.68 -13.22 -0.28
C TYR A 180 -3.31 -12.58 -0.06
N ILE A 181 -3.03 -12.17 1.18
CA ILE A 181 -1.73 -11.65 1.62
C ILE A 181 -1.40 -12.20 3.01
N THR A 182 -0.13 -12.48 3.27
CA THR A 182 0.31 -13.03 4.55
C THR A 182 0.77 -11.96 5.53
N LYS A 183 0.42 -12.12 6.81
CA LYS A 183 0.99 -11.33 7.92
C LYS A 183 2.47 -11.74 8.14
N PRO A 184 3.39 -10.82 8.51
CA PRO A 184 3.15 -9.40 8.73
C PRO A 184 2.98 -8.62 7.42
N LEU A 185 2.00 -7.73 7.39
CA LEU A 185 1.70 -6.91 6.21
C LEU A 185 2.85 -5.92 5.94
N LYS A 186 3.54 -6.11 4.83
CA LYS A 186 4.55 -5.16 4.35
C LYS A 186 3.86 -4.09 3.50
N VAL A 187 4.05 -2.82 3.86
CA VAL A 187 3.45 -1.66 3.18
C VAL A 187 3.56 -1.73 1.66
N ALA A 188 4.77 -1.97 1.15
CA ALA A 188 5.01 -2.05 -0.30
C ALA A 188 4.22 -3.17 -0.98
N GLN A 189 4.08 -4.32 -0.31
CA GLN A 189 3.34 -5.46 -0.83
C GLN A 189 1.83 -5.19 -0.84
N SER A 190 1.30 -4.59 0.23
CA SER A 190 -0.11 -4.21 0.31
C SER A 190 -0.49 -3.19 -0.76
N LEU A 191 0.31 -2.14 -0.94
CA LEU A 191 0.08 -1.13 -1.97
C LEU A 191 0.18 -1.70 -3.40
N THR A 192 1.11 -2.64 -3.64
CA THR A 192 1.22 -3.31 -4.95
C THR A 192 -0.03 -4.12 -5.24
N LEU A 193 -0.56 -4.83 -4.24
CA LEU A 193 -1.78 -5.61 -4.38
C LEU A 193 -3.00 -4.71 -4.64
N LEU A 194 -3.15 -3.61 -3.88
CA LEU A 194 -4.20 -2.62 -4.13
C LEU A 194 -4.15 -2.08 -5.55
N ARG A 195 -2.97 -1.66 -6.02
CA ARG A 195 -2.79 -1.15 -7.39
C ARG A 195 -3.18 -2.18 -8.44
N MET A 196 -2.81 -3.44 -8.24
CA MET A 196 -3.13 -4.51 -9.17
C MET A 196 -4.65 -4.73 -9.31
N TRP A 197 -5.38 -4.64 -8.21
CA TRP A 197 -6.82 -4.83 -8.19
C TRP A 197 -7.61 -3.60 -8.66
N PHE A 198 -7.11 -2.39 -8.42
CA PHE A 198 -7.75 -1.16 -8.93
C PHE A 198 -7.37 -0.84 -10.39
N TYR A 199 -6.35 -1.50 -10.94
CA TYR A 199 -5.97 -1.31 -12.35
C TYR A 199 -6.83 -2.12 -13.32
N ASN A 200 -7.45 -3.22 -12.88
CA ASN A 200 -8.33 -4.06 -13.67
C ASN A 200 -9.76 -3.52 -13.60
#